data_2871039c1b87a66aef9c3123c8246496
#
_entry.id   2871039c1b87a66aef9c3123c8246496
#
_cell.length_a   1.000
_cell.length_b   1.000
_cell.length_c   1.000
_cell.angle_alpha   90.00
_cell.angle_beta   90.00
_cell.angle_gamma   90.00
#
_symmetry.space_group_name_H-M   'P 1'
#
loop_
_entity.id
_entity.type
_entity.pdbx_description
1 polymer ?
#
loop_
_entity_poly.entity_id
_entity_poly.type
_entity_poly.pdbx_seq_one_letter_code
_entity_poly.pdbx_strand_id
1 'polypeptide(L)'
;MTKMKASDLLIKKIKEFEGFKLESYKCPAGVWTIGAGHTQGVKPGMTISEKQAETLLRGDLLAVEKGVENLYQCNTQGEFDALVDFAFNLGIERLKSSTLLKRILRKDDEDDIRQEFSRWIFAGGKIMNGLIIRRKWEADRFFSV
;
A
#
# COMPACT_ATOMS: atom_id res chain seq x y z
N MET A 1 -6.19 13.17 20.09
CA MET A 1 -5.34 12.13 19.50
C MET A 1 -4.91 12.54 18.10
N THR A 2 -3.62 12.48 17.85
CA THR A 2 -3.07 12.82 16.55
C THR A 2 -3.29 11.64 15.61
N LYS A 3 -3.92 11.90 14.46
CA LYS A 3 -4.08 10.88 13.43
C LYS A 3 -2.74 10.64 12.76
N MET A 4 -2.41 9.37 12.55
CA MET A 4 -1.21 9.01 11.81
C MET A 4 -1.43 9.23 10.31
N LYS A 5 -0.36 9.55 9.63
CA LYS A 5 -0.34 9.69 8.16
C LYS A 5 0.79 8.86 7.60
N ALA A 6 0.67 8.48 6.33
CA ALA A 6 1.74 7.81 5.61
C ALA A 6 3.02 8.65 5.71
N SER A 7 4.12 8.01 6.06
CA SER A 7 5.41 8.70 6.18
C SER A 7 5.99 9.01 4.81
N ASP A 8 6.97 9.91 4.77
CA ASP A 8 7.71 10.20 3.54
C ASP A 8 8.42 8.95 3.02
N LEU A 9 8.87 8.08 3.92
CA LEU A 9 9.47 6.79 3.54
C LEU A 9 8.47 5.93 2.79
N LEU A 10 7.23 5.84 3.27
CA LEU A 10 6.19 5.07 2.59
C LEU A 10 5.89 5.66 1.22
N ILE A 11 5.76 6.98 1.12
CA ILE A 11 5.52 7.64 -0.16
C ILE A 11 6.61 7.27 -1.17
N LYS A 12 7.87 7.33 -0.75
CA LYS A 12 9.00 6.94 -1.59
C LYS A 12 8.89 5.49 -2.03
N LYS A 13 8.54 4.59 -1.11
CA LYS A 13 8.41 3.17 -1.41
C LYS A 13 7.26 2.87 -2.37
N ILE A 14 6.14 3.53 -2.22
CA ILE A 14 5.02 3.33 -3.14
C ILE A 14 5.42 3.76 -4.55
N LYS A 15 6.13 4.88 -4.69
CA LYS A 15 6.65 5.31 -5.99
C LYS A 15 7.52 4.23 -6.63
N GLU A 16 8.39 3.59 -5.83
CA GLU A 16 9.24 2.50 -6.33
C GLU A 16 8.43 1.27 -6.74
N PHE A 17 7.45 0.88 -5.93
CA PHE A 17 6.63 -0.30 -6.19
C PHE A 17 5.68 -0.13 -7.37
N GLU A 18 5.02 1.03 -7.48
CA GLU A 18 3.98 1.25 -8.49
C GLU A 18 4.53 1.80 -9.80
N GLY A 19 5.75 2.30 -9.79
CA GLY A 19 6.26 3.11 -10.89
C GLY A 19 5.64 4.52 -10.84
N PHE A 20 6.43 5.52 -11.14
CA PHE A 20 6.01 6.92 -11.03
C PHE A 20 5.97 7.54 -12.41
N LYS A 21 4.81 7.44 -13.07
CA LYS A 21 4.63 7.88 -14.45
C LYS A 21 4.03 9.28 -14.49
N LEU A 22 4.70 10.19 -15.19
CA LEU A 22 4.24 11.57 -15.34
C LEU A 22 3.35 11.78 -16.56
N GLU A 23 3.27 10.79 -17.44
CA GLU A 23 2.38 10.78 -18.59
C GLU A 23 1.40 9.61 -18.46
N SER A 24 0.15 9.85 -18.83
CA SER A 24 -0.89 8.83 -18.69
C SER A 24 -0.62 7.64 -19.61
N TYR A 25 -0.99 6.46 -19.14
CA TYR A 25 -0.85 5.20 -19.87
C TYR A 25 -2.01 4.28 -19.53
N LYS A 26 -2.25 3.30 -20.38
CA LYS A 26 -3.23 2.25 -20.07
C LYS A 26 -2.56 1.16 -19.25
N CYS A 27 -3.13 0.85 -18.10
CA CYS A 27 -2.67 -0.29 -17.31
C CYS A 27 -3.12 -1.60 -17.99
N PRO A 28 -2.63 -2.77 -17.55
CA PRO A 28 -3.03 -4.06 -18.16
C PRO A 28 -4.53 -4.29 -18.19
N ALA A 29 -5.28 -3.69 -17.26
CA ALA A 29 -6.74 -3.78 -17.23
C ALA A 29 -7.43 -2.81 -18.20
N GLY A 30 -6.68 -2.04 -18.98
CA GLY A 30 -7.22 -1.10 -19.95
C GLY A 30 -7.70 0.23 -19.38
N VAL A 31 -7.32 0.55 -18.15
CA VAL A 31 -7.70 1.78 -17.46
C VAL A 31 -6.60 2.82 -17.59
N TRP A 32 -6.95 4.06 -17.98
CA TRP A 32 -5.99 5.15 -18.04
C TRP A 32 -5.50 5.51 -16.65
N THR A 33 -4.19 5.54 -16.49
CA THR A 33 -3.49 5.62 -15.20
C THR A 33 -2.38 6.66 -15.29
N ILE A 34 -2.08 7.35 -14.18
CA ILE A 34 -0.98 8.30 -14.11
C ILE A 34 -0.39 8.31 -12.68
N GLY A 35 0.82 8.82 -12.54
CA GLY A 35 1.50 8.89 -11.25
C GLY A 35 1.79 7.50 -10.69
N ALA A 36 1.47 7.27 -9.43
CA ALA A 36 1.65 5.99 -8.75
C ALA A 36 0.31 5.24 -8.68
N GLY A 37 -0.23 4.90 -9.85
CA GLY A 37 -1.46 4.10 -9.92
C GLY A 37 -2.76 4.90 -9.84
N HIS A 38 -2.71 6.22 -9.97
CA HIS A 38 -3.93 7.05 -9.92
C HIS A 38 -4.74 6.90 -11.21
N THR A 39 -6.04 6.66 -11.09
CA THR A 39 -6.94 6.42 -12.24
C THR A 39 -8.08 7.42 -12.39
N GLN A 40 -8.51 8.06 -11.30
CA GLN A 40 -9.66 8.93 -11.34
C GLN A 40 -9.40 10.19 -12.17
N GLY A 41 -10.24 10.42 -13.19
CA GLY A 41 -10.14 11.62 -14.03
C GLY A 41 -8.98 11.60 -15.02
N VAL A 42 -8.30 10.46 -15.20
CA VAL A 42 -7.14 10.36 -16.09
C VAL A 42 -7.59 10.14 -17.53
N LYS A 43 -7.03 10.93 -18.44
CA LYS A 43 -7.36 10.91 -19.88
C LYS A 43 -6.12 10.63 -20.71
N PRO A 44 -6.29 10.14 -21.97
CA PRO A 44 -5.16 9.97 -22.89
C PRO A 44 -4.40 11.28 -23.07
N GLY A 45 -3.08 11.20 -23.10
CA GLY A 45 -2.21 12.36 -23.34
C GLY A 45 -2.06 13.31 -22.16
N MET A 46 -2.58 12.95 -20.99
CA MET A 46 -2.45 13.76 -19.78
C MET A 46 -1.03 13.70 -19.25
N THR A 47 -0.48 14.86 -18.83
CA THR A 47 0.84 14.95 -18.20
C THR A 47 0.73 15.73 -16.91
N ILE A 48 1.55 15.35 -15.92
CA ILE A 48 1.62 16.04 -14.63
C ILE A 48 3.06 16.19 -14.18
N SER A 49 3.31 17.08 -13.23
CA SER A 49 4.62 17.22 -12.59
C SER A 49 4.80 16.16 -11.50
N GLU A 50 6.04 15.97 -11.05
CA GLU A 50 6.31 15.08 -9.92
C GLU A 50 5.55 15.50 -8.67
N LYS A 51 5.48 16.81 -8.41
CA LYS A 51 4.75 17.34 -7.26
C LYS A 51 3.26 17.05 -7.37
N GLN A 52 2.68 17.21 -8.56
CA GLN A 52 1.27 16.87 -8.78
C GLN A 52 1.03 15.38 -8.58
N ALA A 53 1.93 14.52 -9.07
CA ALA A 53 1.82 13.07 -8.89
C ALA A 53 1.88 12.69 -7.42
N GLU A 54 2.74 13.32 -6.63
CA GLU A 54 2.82 13.09 -5.20
C GLU A 54 1.55 13.56 -4.49
N THR A 55 1.01 14.71 -4.88
CA THR A 55 -0.26 15.21 -4.33
C THR A 55 -1.40 14.24 -4.61
N LEU A 56 -1.46 13.68 -5.83
CA LEU A 56 -2.47 12.68 -6.18
C LEU A 56 -2.32 11.42 -5.33
N LEU A 57 -1.10 10.95 -5.14
CA LEU A 57 -0.85 9.77 -4.31
C LEU A 57 -1.28 10.00 -2.87
N ARG A 58 -0.92 11.14 -2.28
CA ARG A 58 -1.32 11.46 -0.92
C ARG A 58 -2.84 11.56 -0.79
N GLY A 59 -3.51 12.11 -1.81
CA GLY A 59 -4.97 12.15 -1.87
C GLY A 59 -5.58 10.75 -1.92
N ASP A 60 -5.03 9.87 -2.76
CA ASP A 60 -5.50 8.49 -2.86
C ASP A 60 -5.29 7.72 -1.57
N LEU A 61 -4.27 8.06 -0.80
CA LEU A 61 -3.99 7.39 0.47
C LEU A 61 -4.92 7.81 1.61
N LEU A 62 -5.61 8.94 1.50
CA LEU A 62 -6.48 9.41 2.60
C LEU A 62 -7.52 8.38 3.02
N ALA A 63 -8.22 7.79 2.06
CA ALA A 63 -9.24 6.77 2.36
C ALA A 63 -8.61 5.51 2.94
N VAL A 64 -7.43 5.13 2.43
CA VAL A 64 -6.70 3.95 2.92
C VAL A 64 -6.24 4.17 4.35
N GLU A 65 -5.67 5.34 4.64
CA GLU A 65 -5.23 5.70 5.99
C GLU A 65 -6.38 5.62 6.99
N LYS A 66 -7.53 6.17 6.62
CA LYS A 66 -8.73 6.13 7.46
C LYS A 66 -9.20 4.69 7.66
N GLY A 67 -9.18 3.89 6.61
CA GLY A 67 -9.58 2.49 6.68
C GLY A 67 -8.69 1.70 7.64
N VAL A 68 -7.37 1.91 7.59
CA VAL A 68 -6.44 1.24 8.50
C VAL A 68 -6.69 1.67 9.94
N GLU A 69 -6.85 2.98 10.19
CA GLU A 69 -7.16 3.48 11.54
C GLU A 69 -8.41 2.83 12.12
N ASN A 70 -9.43 2.62 11.30
CA ASN A 70 -10.69 2.01 11.75
C ASN A 70 -10.52 0.53 12.09
N LEU A 71 -9.55 -0.16 11.50
CA LEU A 71 -9.35 -1.59 11.71
C LEU A 71 -8.39 -1.89 12.87
N TYR A 72 -7.39 -1.06 13.07
CA TYR A 72 -6.34 -1.31 14.05
C TYR A 72 -5.67 -0.02 14.49
N GLN A 73 -5.57 0.19 15.79
CA GLN A 73 -4.85 1.33 16.35
C GLN A 73 -3.36 1.00 16.38
N CYS A 74 -2.63 1.50 15.39
CA CYS A 74 -1.20 1.25 15.27
C CYS A 74 -0.42 1.91 16.41
N ASN A 75 0.59 1.22 16.90
CA ASN A 75 1.46 1.71 17.97
C ASN A 75 2.67 2.47 17.45
N THR A 76 3.09 2.19 16.22
CA THR A 76 4.27 2.80 15.61
C THR A 76 3.96 3.26 14.20
N GLN A 77 4.78 4.18 13.70
CA GLN A 77 4.68 4.60 12.30
C GLN A 77 4.93 3.43 11.34
N GLY A 78 5.83 2.51 11.72
CA GLY A 78 6.12 1.33 10.92
C GLY A 78 4.91 0.42 10.74
N GLU A 79 4.17 0.17 11.81
CA GLU A 79 2.93 -0.61 11.74
C GLU A 79 1.94 0.04 10.80
N PHE A 80 1.76 1.35 10.93
CA PHE A 80 0.83 2.11 10.10
C PHE A 80 1.24 2.07 8.64
N ASP A 81 2.49 2.40 8.34
CA ASP A 81 3.00 2.40 6.97
C ASP A 81 2.83 1.04 6.30
N ALA A 82 3.17 -0.04 7.02
CA ALA A 82 3.07 -1.40 6.48
C ALA A 82 1.63 -1.76 6.10
N LEU A 83 0.68 -1.45 6.98
CA LEU A 83 -0.72 -1.77 6.72
C LEU A 83 -1.34 -0.86 5.68
N VAL A 84 -0.93 0.41 5.61
CA VAL A 84 -1.37 1.31 4.56
C VAL A 84 -0.88 0.81 3.20
N ASP A 85 0.38 0.40 3.08
CA ASP A 85 0.88 -0.15 1.82
C ASP A 85 0.16 -1.43 1.42
N PHE A 86 -0.06 -2.34 2.37
CA PHE A 86 -0.80 -3.57 2.13
C PHE A 86 -2.21 -3.27 1.60
N ALA A 87 -2.94 -2.37 2.28
CA ALA A 87 -4.30 -2.02 1.89
C ALA A 87 -4.35 -1.22 0.60
N PHE A 88 -3.35 -0.37 0.33
CA PHE A 88 -3.25 0.35 -0.93
C PHE A 88 -3.06 -0.61 -2.10
N ASN A 89 -2.22 -1.61 -1.94
CA ASN A 89 -1.91 -2.59 -2.97
C ASN A 89 -3.05 -3.60 -3.17
N LEU A 90 -3.64 -4.11 -2.09
CA LEU A 90 -4.57 -5.23 -2.16
C LEU A 90 -6.03 -4.87 -1.86
N GLY A 91 -6.27 -3.68 -1.32
CA GLY A 91 -7.59 -3.24 -0.92
C GLY A 91 -7.85 -3.40 0.57
N ILE A 92 -8.60 -2.46 1.15
CA ILE A 92 -8.91 -2.45 2.58
C ILE A 92 -9.76 -3.66 2.98
N GLU A 93 -10.64 -4.14 2.09
CA GLU A 93 -11.50 -5.27 2.40
C GLU A 93 -10.69 -6.56 2.58
N ARG A 94 -9.63 -6.74 1.80
CA ARG A 94 -8.75 -7.91 1.96
C ARG A 94 -8.01 -7.86 3.28
N LEU A 95 -7.53 -6.68 3.68
CA LEU A 95 -6.92 -6.51 5.00
C LEU A 95 -7.93 -6.81 6.10
N LYS A 96 -9.12 -6.26 5.99
CA LYS A 96 -10.19 -6.43 6.98
C LYS A 96 -10.52 -7.90 7.25
N SER A 97 -10.59 -8.71 6.20
CA SER A 97 -10.94 -10.14 6.32
C SER A 97 -9.73 -11.06 6.46
N SER A 98 -8.51 -10.52 6.48
CA SER A 98 -7.30 -11.33 6.45
C SER A 98 -6.99 -12.00 7.80
N THR A 99 -6.32 -13.14 7.71
CA THR A 99 -5.72 -13.77 8.89
C THR A 99 -4.60 -12.89 9.44
N LEU A 100 -3.92 -12.13 8.58
CA LEU A 100 -2.91 -11.17 9.00
C LEU A 100 -3.46 -10.22 10.07
N LEU A 101 -4.59 -9.58 9.80
CA LEU A 101 -5.18 -8.65 10.76
C LEU A 101 -5.59 -9.36 12.05
N LYS A 102 -6.16 -10.56 11.93
CA LYS A 102 -6.54 -11.34 13.11
C LYS A 102 -5.34 -11.63 14.01
N ARG A 103 -4.21 -12.01 13.41
CA ARG A 103 -2.99 -12.29 14.18
C ARG A 103 -2.42 -11.03 14.83
N ILE A 104 -2.47 -9.90 14.13
CA ILE A 104 -2.04 -8.62 14.69
C ILE A 104 -2.90 -8.24 15.90
N LEU A 105 -4.22 -8.35 15.77
CA LEU A 105 -5.15 -7.99 16.84
C LEU A 105 -4.99 -8.91 18.07
N ARG A 106 -4.62 -10.17 17.86
CA ARG A 106 -4.36 -11.11 18.95
C ARG A 106 -2.98 -10.95 19.56
N LYS A 107 -2.12 -10.12 18.95
CA LYS A 107 -0.72 -9.93 19.37
C LYS A 107 0.08 -11.23 19.29
N ASP A 108 -0.13 -11.98 18.19
CA ASP A 108 0.64 -13.18 17.90
C ASP A 108 2.12 -12.85 17.72
N ASP A 109 2.98 -13.88 17.73
CA ASP A 109 4.43 -13.70 17.60
C ASP A 109 4.81 -13.04 16.27
N GLU A 110 5.96 -12.35 16.26
CA GLU A 110 6.49 -11.70 15.08
C GLU A 110 6.57 -12.66 13.88
N ASP A 111 7.10 -13.86 14.09
CA ASP A 111 7.25 -14.85 13.01
C ASP A 111 5.91 -15.23 12.40
N ASP A 112 4.88 -15.39 13.22
CA ASP A 112 3.54 -15.73 12.75
C ASP A 112 2.95 -14.61 11.90
N ILE A 113 3.12 -13.37 12.34
CA ILE A 113 2.64 -12.20 11.61
C ILE A 113 3.40 -12.03 10.30
N ARG A 114 4.74 -12.18 10.31
CA ARG A 114 5.55 -12.13 9.09
C ARG A 114 5.12 -13.18 8.08
N GLN A 115 4.81 -14.38 8.53
CA GLN A 115 4.33 -15.45 7.66
C GLN A 115 3.03 -15.06 6.97
N GLU A 116 2.12 -14.38 7.67
CA GLU A 116 0.87 -13.95 7.06
C GLU A 116 1.07 -12.89 5.99
N PHE A 117 1.98 -11.94 6.19
CA PHE A 117 2.35 -11.01 5.11
C PHE A 117 2.80 -11.77 3.87
N SER A 118 3.66 -12.78 4.05
CA SER A 118 4.27 -13.51 2.94
C SER A 118 3.30 -14.33 2.10
N ARG A 119 2.08 -14.54 2.54
CA ARG A 119 1.06 -15.28 1.77
C ARG A 119 0.53 -14.49 0.57
N TRP A 120 0.67 -13.18 0.57
CA TRP A 120 0.05 -12.30 -0.44
C TRP A 120 1.00 -11.98 -1.58
N ILE A 121 1.44 -13.03 -2.29
CA ILE A 121 2.48 -12.95 -3.31
C ILE A 121 2.01 -13.46 -4.69
N PHE A 122 0.71 -13.70 -4.86
CA PHE A 122 0.17 -14.24 -6.11
C PHE A 122 -0.60 -13.17 -6.88
N ALA A 123 -0.46 -13.19 -8.21
CA ALA A 123 -1.29 -12.43 -9.12
C ALA A 123 -1.60 -13.32 -10.31
N GLY A 124 -2.89 -13.44 -10.68
CA GLY A 124 -3.31 -14.34 -11.75
C GLY A 124 -2.93 -15.79 -11.49
N GLY A 125 -2.88 -16.22 -10.23
CA GLY A 125 -2.53 -17.59 -9.84
C GLY A 125 -1.04 -17.90 -9.88
N LYS A 126 -0.19 -16.91 -10.14
CA LYS A 126 1.27 -17.08 -10.23
C LYS A 126 1.98 -16.28 -9.15
N ILE A 127 3.09 -16.83 -8.65
CA ILE A 127 3.97 -16.12 -7.71
C ILE A 127 4.66 -14.98 -8.46
N MET A 128 4.63 -13.79 -7.86
CA MET A 128 5.23 -12.59 -8.46
C MET A 128 6.37 -12.10 -7.58
N ASN A 129 7.57 -11.98 -8.16
CA ASN A 129 8.76 -11.51 -7.43
C ASN A 129 8.55 -10.12 -6.83
N GLY A 130 7.90 -9.22 -7.55
CA GLY A 130 7.60 -7.89 -7.04
C GLY A 130 6.74 -7.91 -5.78
N LEU A 131 5.78 -8.85 -5.71
CA LEU A 131 4.94 -9.00 -4.53
C LEU A 131 5.71 -9.61 -3.36
N ILE A 132 6.64 -10.53 -3.62
CA ILE A 132 7.52 -11.08 -2.58
C ILE A 132 8.32 -9.95 -1.94
N ILE A 133 8.93 -9.09 -2.74
CA ILE A 133 9.72 -7.95 -2.28
C ILE A 133 8.84 -6.98 -1.48
N ARG A 134 7.65 -6.69 -1.98
CA ARG A 134 6.74 -5.76 -1.34
C ARG A 134 6.27 -6.26 0.02
N ARG A 135 5.86 -7.53 0.10
CA ARG A 135 5.43 -8.13 1.39
C ARG A 135 6.56 -8.20 2.40
N LYS A 136 7.77 -8.48 1.93
CA LYS A 136 8.94 -8.48 2.82
C LYS A 136 9.22 -7.09 3.37
N TRP A 137 9.14 -6.06 2.53
CA TRP A 137 9.32 -4.69 2.98
C TRP A 137 8.26 -4.32 4.02
N GLU A 138 7.00 -4.68 3.78
CA GLU A 138 5.91 -4.40 4.72
C GLU A 138 6.16 -5.07 6.06
N ALA A 139 6.53 -6.34 6.05
CA ALA A 139 6.80 -7.07 7.29
C ALA A 139 7.96 -6.44 8.06
N ASP A 140 9.05 -6.10 7.38
CA ASP A 140 10.19 -5.44 7.99
C ASP A 140 9.81 -4.07 8.56
N ARG A 141 9.01 -3.31 7.82
CA ARG A 141 8.54 -1.99 8.23
C ARG A 141 7.63 -2.08 9.46
N PHE A 142 6.75 -3.08 9.48
CA PHE A 142 5.82 -3.30 10.58
C PHE A 142 6.55 -3.46 11.91
N PHE A 143 7.65 -4.20 11.90
CA PHE A 143 8.44 -4.47 13.10
C PHE A 143 9.61 -3.50 13.30
N SER A 144 9.74 -2.49 12.48
CA SER A 144 10.79 -1.49 12.62
C SER A 144 10.50 -0.60 13.84
N VAL A 145 11.57 -0.18 14.46
CA VAL A 145 11.47 0.66 15.67
C VAL A 145 11.52 2.13 15.31
#